data_1acf0f98f5c109d6ef36860830a50623
#
_entry.id   1acf0f98f5c109d6ef36860830a50623
#
_cell.length_a   1.000
_cell.length_b   1.000
_cell.length_c   1.000
_cell.angle_alpha   90.00
_cell.angle_beta   90.00
_cell.angle_gamma   90.00
#
_symmetry.space_group_name_H-M   'P 1'
#
loop_
_entity.id
_entity.type
_entity.pdbx_description
1 polymer ?
#
loop_
_entity_poly.entity_id
_entity_poly.type
_entity_poly.pdbx_seq_one_letter_code
_entity_poly.pdbx_strand_id
1 'polypeptide(L)'
;QMHSHVIERQIAGELNARPEQVQAAVRLLDEGSTVPFIARYRKEVTGGLDDSQLRTLESRLGYLRELEDRRQVIIRSIEEQGKLTPELARELKGADSKTRLEDLYLPYKPKRRTKGQMAIEAGLEPLANLLLTDPMQGPEQAAARFLNAEQGITDSKAALDGARYILMERFAEQADLLEKLRDYLWQNATLRARVVAGKEQEGAKFKDYFEHDEPLHKAPSHRVLAMLRGRNEGILNLALVTGDDESASPCEGIIAHHLRLNLQNRPADKWLQGVVSWTWKIKLSLQMETELIGRIRESAEDEAIKVFAMNLKDLL
;
A
#
# COMPACT_ATOMS: atom_id res chain seq x y z
N GLN A 1 6.87 -17.12 -23.07
CA GLN A 1 7.83 -18.21 -22.77
C GLN A 1 9.05 -17.73 -21.97
N MET A 2 9.60 -16.52 -22.25
CA MET A 2 10.76 -15.99 -21.56
C MET A 2 10.50 -15.74 -20.08
N HIS A 3 9.30 -15.28 -19.71
CA HIS A 3 8.93 -15.02 -18.31
C HIS A 3 8.77 -16.30 -17.49
N SER A 4 8.36 -17.40 -18.13
CA SER A 4 8.21 -18.69 -17.47
C SER A 4 9.55 -19.23 -16.93
N HIS A 5 10.62 -19.12 -17.69
CA HIS A 5 11.95 -19.56 -17.26
C HIS A 5 12.52 -18.71 -16.14
N VAL A 6 12.24 -17.42 -16.13
CA VAL A 6 12.67 -16.52 -15.04
C VAL A 6 11.96 -16.89 -13.73
N ILE A 7 10.65 -17.12 -13.79
CA ILE A 7 9.85 -17.53 -12.63
C ILE A 7 10.35 -18.86 -12.07
N GLU A 8 10.57 -19.84 -12.94
CA GLU A 8 11.07 -21.17 -12.55
C GLU A 8 12.42 -21.09 -11.85
N ARG A 9 13.36 -20.30 -12.37
CA ARG A 9 14.67 -20.08 -11.74
C ARG A 9 14.57 -19.39 -10.40
N GLN A 10 13.69 -18.42 -10.29
CA GLN A 10 13.47 -17.71 -9.02
C GLN A 10 12.94 -18.68 -7.96
N ILE A 11 11.94 -19.48 -8.30
CA ILE A 11 11.40 -20.49 -7.37
C ILE A 11 12.45 -21.50 -6.97
N ALA A 12 13.26 -21.96 -7.93
CA ALA A 12 14.35 -22.90 -7.65
C ALA A 12 15.33 -22.33 -6.62
N GLY A 13 15.71 -21.06 -6.74
CA GLY A 13 16.54 -20.38 -5.76
C GLY A 13 15.89 -20.32 -4.37
N GLU A 14 14.60 -20.01 -4.33
CA GLU A 14 13.85 -19.94 -3.06
C GLU A 14 13.72 -21.29 -2.36
N LEU A 15 13.61 -22.38 -3.13
CA LEU A 15 13.43 -23.73 -2.60
C LEU A 15 14.75 -24.48 -2.38
N ASN A 16 15.88 -23.89 -2.74
CA ASN A 16 17.18 -24.58 -2.76
C ASN A 16 17.12 -25.84 -3.65
N ALA A 17 16.40 -25.77 -4.76
CA ALA A 17 16.24 -26.84 -5.72
C ALA A 17 16.89 -26.47 -7.05
N ARG A 18 17.05 -27.46 -7.93
CA ARG A 18 17.54 -27.20 -9.27
C ARG A 18 16.42 -26.70 -10.18
N PRO A 19 16.72 -25.83 -11.15
CA PRO A 19 15.69 -25.34 -12.09
C PRO A 19 14.93 -26.47 -12.80
N GLU A 20 15.61 -27.57 -13.15
CA GLU A 20 14.98 -28.71 -13.81
C GLU A 20 13.93 -29.40 -12.96
N GLN A 21 14.16 -29.46 -11.63
CA GLN A 21 13.17 -30.01 -10.70
C GLN A 21 11.92 -29.15 -10.65
N VAL A 22 12.10 -27.83 -10.62
CA VAL A 22 10.97 -26.88 -10.63
C VAL A 22 10.20 -26.94 -11.95
N GLN A 23 10.91 -26.99 -13.08
CA GLN A 23 10.28 -27.11 -14.41
C GLN A 23 9.39 -28.35 -14.49
N ALA A 24 9.91 -29.48 -14.03
CA ALA A 24 9.16 -30.74 -14.03
C ALA A 24 7.89 -30.64 -13.18
N ALA A 25 7.99 -30.07 -11.99
CA ALA A 25 6.85 -29.88 -11.08
C ALA A 25 5.82 -28.92 -11.68
N VAL A 26 6.26 -27.81 -12.25
CA VAL A 26 5.39 -26.81 -12.89
C VAL A 26 4.61 -27.45 -14.03
N ARG A 27 5.27 -28.25 -14.86
CA ARG A 27 4.62 -28.96 -15.97
C ARG A 27 3.52 -29.88 -15.45
N LEU A 28 3.80 -30.66 -14.40
CA LEU A 28 2.80 -31.55 -13.80
C LEU A 28 1.62 -30.78 -13.23
N LEU A 29 1.86 -29.66 -12.54
CA LEU A 29 0.79 -28.81 -12.00
C LEU A 29 -0.06 -28.22 -13.13
N ASP A 30 0.57 -27.76 -14.23
CA ASP A 30 -0.13 -27.19 -15.37
C ASP A 30 -0.97 -28.24 -16.11
N GLU A 31 -0.56 -29.51 -16.05
CA GLU A 31 -1.32 -30.64 -16.60
C GLU A 31 -2.48 -31.06 -15.68
N GLY A 32 -2.64 -30.45 -14.52
CA GLY A 32 -3.74 -30.70 -13.61
C GLY A 32 -3.42 -31.65 -12.45
N SER A 33 -2.17 -32.09 -12.30
CA SER A 33 -1.75 -32.91 -11.17
C SER A 33 -1.81 -32.12 -9.88
N THR A 34 -2.24 -32.77 -8.79
CA THR A 34 -2.26 -32.15 -7.47
C THR A 34 -0.91 -32.30 -6.77
N VAL A 35 -0.64 -31.44 -5.79
CA VAL A 35 0.57 -31.52 -4.99
C VAL A 35 0.71 -32.89 -4.31
N PRO A 36 -0.33 -33.43 -3.62
CA PRO A 36 -0.21 -34.78 -3.01
C PRO A 36 0.10 -35.87 -4.04
N PHE A 37 -0.49 -35.81 -5.22
CA PHE A 37 -0.23 -36.78 -6.28
C PHE A 37 1.24 -36.73 -6.75
N ILE A 38 1.76 -35.54 -6.98
CA ILE A 38 3.15 -35.34 -7.42
C ILE A 38 4.13 -35.84 -6.35
N ALA A 39 3.89 -35.49 -5.10
CA ALA A 39 4.74 -35.88 -3.98
C ALA A 39 4.81 -37.40 -3.81
N ARG A 40 3.69 -38.09 -4.07
CA ARG A 40 3.58 -39.55 -3.86
C ARG A 40 3.99 -40.36 -5.10
N TYR A 41 3.58 -39.92 -6.28
CA TYR A 41 3.67 -40.75 -7.49
C TYR A 41 4.63 -40.23 -8.56
N ARG A 42 5.24 -39.07 -8.37
CA ARG A 42 6.12 -38.43 -9.36
C ARG A 42 7.45 -37.97 -8.79
N LYS A 43 7.93 -38.64 -7.74
CA LYS A 43 9.21 -38.27 -7.08
C LYS A 43 10.40 -38.33 -8.04
N GLU A 44 10.46 -39.34 -8.88
CA GLU A 44 11.53 -39.49 -9.86
C GLU A 44 11.53 -38.39 -10.91
N VAL A 45 10.36 -37.87 -11.28
CA VAL A 45 10.22 -36.80 -12.27
C VAL A 45 10.68 -35.45 -11.69
N THR A 46 10.36 -35.19 -10.43
CA THR A 46 10.71 -33.94 -9.76
C THR A 46 12.05 -33.97 -9.03
N GLY A 47 12.79 -35.07 -9.14
CA GLY A 47 14.06 -35.20 -8.43
C GLY A 47 13.93 -35.23 -6.92
N GLY A 48 12.77 -35.66 -6.40
CA GLY A 48 12.54 -35.84 -4.97
C GLY A 48 12.00 -34.65 -4.22
N LEU A 49 11.35 -33.72 -4.89
CA LEU A 49 10.69 -32.61 -4.17
C LEU A 49 9.62 -33.15 -3.24
N ASP A 50 9.69 -32.74 -1.97
CA ASP A 50 8.74 -33.18 -0.97
C ASP A 50 7.44 -32.35 -1.01
N ASP A 51 6.45 -32.78 -0.23
CA ASP A 51 5.13 -32.15 -0.15
C ASP A 51 5.22 -30.66 0.24
N SER A 52 6.08 -30.33 1.21
CA SER A 52 6.29 -28.94 1.66
C SER A 52 6.87 -28.06 0.55
N GLN A 53 7.91 -28.55 -0.13
CA GLN A 53 8.52 -27.85 -1.27
C GLN A 53 7.52 -27.64 -2.40
N LEU A 54 6.72 -28.66 -2.71
CA LEU A 54 5.71 -28.59 -3.78
C LEU A 54 4.59 -27.61 -3.44
N ARG A 55 4.15 -27.54 -2.19
CA ARG A 55 3.14 -26.53 -1.77
C ARG A 55 3.68 -25.13 -1.86
N THR A 56 4.91 -24.91 -1.43
CA THR A 56 5.57 -23.61 -1.57
C THR A 56 5.71 -23.24 -3.03
N LEU A 57 6.12 -24.18 -3.88
CA LEU A 57 6.24 -23.98 -5.32
C LEU A 57 4.90 -23.58 -5.94
N GLU A 58 3.83 -24.30 -5.64
CA GLU A 58 2.50 -24.00 -6.17
C GLU A 58 2.03 -22.60 -5.77
N SER A 59 2.21 -22.24 -4.51
CA SER A 59 1.85 -20.92 -3.99
C SER A 59 2.66 -19.81 -4.67
N ARG A 60 3.98 -19.98 -4.76
CA ARG A 60 4.87 -18.99 -5.39
C ARG A 60 4.62 -18.87 -6.89
N LEU A 61 4.36 -19.98 -7.55
CA LEU A 61 4.06 -19.99 -8.98
C LEU A 61 2.81 -19.14 -9.28
N GLY A 62 1.75 -19.35 -8.53
CA GLY A 62 0.52 -18.57 -8.67
C GLY A 62 0.77 -17.09 -8.46
N TYR A 63 1.47 -16.75 -7.38
CA TYR A 63 1.79 -15.35 -7.04
C TYR A 63 2.67 -14.69 -8.11
N LEU A 64 3.75 -15.34 -8.52
CA LEU A 64 4.69 -14.76 -9.48
C LEU A 64 4.08 -14.63 -10.89
N ARG A 65 3.21 -15.56 -11.28
CA ARG A 65 2.48 -15.44 -12.54
C ARG A 65 1.50 -14.26 -12.53
N GLU A 66 0.76 -14.08 -11.45
CA GLU A 66 -0.13 -12.93 -11.29
C GLU A 66 0.64 -11.62 -11.27
N LEU A 67 1.78 -11.60 -10.59
CA LEU A 67 2.67 -10.44 -10.53
C LEU A 67 3.14 -10.06 -11.95
N GLU A 68 3.58 -11.05 -12.73
CA GLU A 68 4.06 -10.80 -14.10
C GLU A 68 2.94 -10.34 -15.03
N ASP A 69 1.76 -10.94 -14.93
CA ASP A 69 0.59 -10.52 -15.70
C ASP A 69 0.23 -9.07 -15.37
N ARG A 70 0.22 -8.72 -14.10
CA ARG A 70 -0.06 -7.35 -13.67
C ARG A 70 1.00 -6.38 -14.15
N ARG A 71 2.28 -6.78 -14.09
CA ARG A 71 3.40 -5.97 -14.60
C ARG A 71 3.19 -5.61 -16.06
N GLN A 72 2.84 -6.59 -16.88
CA GLN A 72 2.63 -6.37 -18.32
C GLN A 72 1.45 -5.43 -18.58
N VAL A 73 0.36 -5.56 -17.84
CA VAL A 73 -0.79 -4.66 -17.95
C VAL A 73 -0.40 -3.22 -17.61
N ILE A 74 0.36 -3.03 -16.53
CA ILE A 74 0.81 -1.70 -16.09
C ILE A 74 1.75 -1.08 -17.12
N ILE A 75 2.74 -1.83 -17.61
CA ILE A 75 3.70 -1.35 -18.60
C ILE A 75 2.95 -0.91 -19.86
N ARG A 76 2.03 -1.74 -20.33
CA ARG A 76 1.23 -1.42 -21.53
C ARG A 76 0.41 -0.15 -21.33
N SER A 77 -0.24 0.00 -20.19
CA SER A 77 -1.04 1.18 -19.87
C SER A 77 -0.19 2.46 -19.91
N ILE A 78 1.00 2.43 -19.33
CA ILE A 78 1.90 3.59 -19.29
C ILE A 78 2.46 3.88 -20.68
N GLU A 79 2.79 2.84 -21.45
CA GLU A 79 3.23 2.99 -22.85
C GLU A 79 2.16 3.66 -23.71
N GLU A 80 0.91 3.22 -23.59
CA GLU A 80 -0.21 3.79 -24.35
C GLU A 80 -0.42 5.28 -24.03
N GLN A 81 -0.04 5.71 -22.82
CA GLN A 81 -0.07 7.11 -22.43
C GLN A 81 1.15 7.90 -22.89
N GLY A 82 2.14 7.24 -23.50
CA GLY A 82 3.39 7.86 -23.94
C GLY A 82 4.28 8.33 -22.79
N LYS A 83 4.13 7.75 -21.60
CA LYS A 83 4.81 8.21 -20.39
C LYS A 83 5.86 7.24 -19.84
N LEU A 84 6.12 6.13 -20.54
CA LEU A 84 7.09 5.15 -20.10
C LEU A 84 8.52 5.63 -20.43
N THR A 85 9.27 5.95 -19.38
CA THR A 85 10.69 6.31 -19.48
C THR A 85 11.56 5.08 -19.27
N PRO A 86 12.84 5.07 -19.73
CA PRO A 86 13.76 3.98 -19.43
C PRO A 86 13.93 3.72 -17.92
N GLU A 87 13.94 4.77 -17.10
CA GLU A 87 14.07 4.66 -15.65
C GLU A 87 12.85 3.99 -15.05
N LEU A 88 11.64 4.43 -15.43
CA LEU A 88 10.39 3.83 -14.95
C LEU A 88 10.28 2.38 -15.39
N ALA A 89 10.67 2.08 -16.62
CA ALA A 89 10.68 0.70 -17.12
C ALA A 89 11.59 -0.20 -16.27
N ARG A 90 12.76 0.29 -15.86
CA ARG A 90 13.66 -0.46 -14.97
C ARG A 90 13.05 -0.69 -13.60
N GLU A 91 12.42 0.34 -13.02
CA GLU A 91 11.76 0.21 -11.72
C GLU A 91 10.59 -0.80 -11.78
N LEU A 92 9.80 -0.75 -12.83
CA LEU A 92 8.69 -1.70 -13.04
C LEU A 92 9.19 -3.13 -13.21
N LYS A 93 10.25 -3.32 -13.99
CA LYS A 93 10.85 -4.65 -14.18
C LYS A 93 11.48 -5.19 -12.90
N GLY A 94 12.04 -4.31 -12.07
CA GLY A 94 12.66 -4.68 -10.80
C GLY A 94 11.69 -4.85 -9.64
N ALA A 95 10.42 -4.52 -9.81
CA ALA A 95 9.44 -4.63 -8.74
C ALA A 95 9.17 -6.11 -8.41
N ASP A 96 9.38 -6.48 -7.15
CA ASP A 96 9.28 -7.85 -6.67
C ASP A 96 7.97 -8.15 -5.92
N SER A 97 7.06 -7.17 -5.87
CA SER A 97 5.77 -7.32 -5.21
C SER A 97 4.66 -6.56 -5.96
N LYS A 98 3.42 -7.02 -5.79
CA LYS A 98 2.25 -6.31 -6.31
C LYS A 98 2.13 -4.91 -5.72
N THR A 99 2.44 -4.76 -4.43
CA THR A 99 2.41 -3.47 -3.74
C THR A 99 3.34 -2.47 -4.43
N ARG A 100 4.57 -2.87 -4.74
CA ARG A 100 5.53 -2.01 -5.44
C ARG A 100 5.04 -1.64 -6.84
N LEU A 101 4.50 -2.60 -7.58
CA LEU A 101 3.92 -2.34 -8.92
C LEU A 101 2.78 -1.33 -8.85
N GLU A 102 1.86 -1.50 -7.92
CA GLU A 102 0.72 -0.60 -7.78
C GLU A 102 1.16 0.80 -7.35
N ASP A 103 2.15 0.90 -6.46
CA ASP A 103 2.73 2.19 -6.05
C ASP A 103 3.34 2.92 -7.25
N LEU A 104 4.10 2.22 -8.09
CA LEU A 104 4.71 2.79 -9.29
C LEU A 104 3.68 3.20 -10.35
N TYR A 105 2.58 2.46 -10.42
CA TYR A 105 1.50 2.74 -11.37
C TYR A 105 0.61 3.89 -10.95
N LEU A 106 0.53 4.17 -9.64
CA LEU A 106 -0.44 5.10 -9.08
C LEU A 106 -0.52 6.47 -9.80
N PRO A 107 0.62 7.13 -10.14
CA PRO A 107 0.57 8.40 -10.86
C PRO A 107 -0.01 8.30 -12.29
N TYR A 108 0.01 7.11 -12.89
CA TYR A 108 -0.41 6.87 -14.29
C TYR A 108 -1.77 6.21 -14.39
N LYS A 109 -2.30 5.75 -13.25
CA LYS A 109 -3.59 5.06 -13.20
C LYS A 109 -4.70 6.02 -13.58
N PRO A 110 -5.63 5.64 -14.49
CA PRO A 110 -6.78 6.48 -14.82
C PRO A 110 -7.60 6.80 -13.57
N LYS A 111 -7.88 8.07 -13.36
CA LYS A 111 -8.58 8.57 -12.17
C LYS A 111 -9.81 9.37 -12.55
N ARG A 112 -10.78 9.42 -11.64
CA ARG A 112 -11.85 10.41 -11.71
C ARG A 112 -11.24 11.80 -11.54
N ARG A 113 -11.92 12.80 -12.07
CA ARG A 113 -11.54 14.20 -11.92
C ARG A 113 -11.46 14.57 -10.43
N THR A 114 -10.27 14.92 -9.97
CA THR A 114 -10.01 15.27 -8.57
C THR A 114 -9.97 16.77 -8.38
N LYS A 115 -9.97 17.23 -7.11
CA LYS A 115 -9.78 18.65 -6.79
C LYS A 115 -8.43 19.17 -7.28
N GLY A 116 -7.38 18.36 -7.21
CA GLY A 116 -6.07 18.69 -7.77
C GLY A 116 -6.12 18.85 -9.28
N GLN A 117 -6.81 17.95 -9.96
CA GLN A 117 -7.00 18.04 -11.41
C GLN A 117 -7.77 19.32 -11.80
N MET A 118 -8.82 19.64 -11.08
CA MET A 118 -9.57 20.88 -11.31
C MET A 118 -8.71 22.12 -11.07
N ALA A 119 -7.83 22.08 -10.06
CA ALA A 119 -6.89 23.16 -9.79
C ALA A 119 -5.85 23.32 -10.91
N ILE A 120 -5.37 22.22 -11.48
CA ILE A 120 -4.46 22.26 -12.64
C ILE A 120 -5.18 22.90 -13.84
N GLU A 121 -6.41 22.50 -14.11
CA GLU A 121 -7.20 23.08 -15.19
C GLU A 121 -7.47 24.57 -14.99
N ALA A 122 -7.56 25.02 -13.72
CA ALA A 122 -7.72 26.42 -13.37
C ALA A 122 -6.42 27.23 -13.44
N GLY A 123 -5.30 26.60 -13.83
CA GLY A 123 -4.01 27.28 -14.02
C GLY A 123 -3.20 27.45 -12.74
N LEU A 124 -3.45 26.67 -11.70
CA LEU A 124 -2.77 26.82 -10.40
C LEU A 124 -1.48 26.00 -10.25
N GLU A 125 -1.15 25.13 -11.21
CA GLU A 125 0.07 24.33 -11.13
C GLU A 125 1.35 25.19 -11.03
N PRO A 126 1.51 26.29 -11.83
CA PRO A 126 2.67 27.16 -11.67
C PRO A 126 2.77 27.79 -10.28
N LEU A 127 1.65 28.12 -9.63
CA LEU A 127 1.66 28.63 -8.26
C LEU A 127 2.18 27.56 -7.29
N ALA A 128 1.68 26.33 -7.41
CA ALA A 128 2.14 25.21 -6.59
C ALA A 128 3.63 25.00 -6.73
N ASN A 129 4.12 24.95 -7.95
CA ASN A 129 5.55 24.78 -8.25
C ASN A 129 6.40 25.94 -7.75
N LEU A 130 5.90 27.17 -7.88
CA LEU A 130 6.63 28.36 -7.40
C LEU A 130 6.85 28.31 -5.89
N LEU A 131 5.81 28.03 -5.13
CA LEU A 131 5.91 27.98 -3.67
C LEU A 131 6.77 26.81 -3.18
N LEU A 132 6.75 25.70 -3.91
CA LEU A 132 7.56 24.53 -3.58
C LEU A 132 9.05 24.78 -3.86
N THR A 133 9.38 25.43 -4.98
CA THR A 133 10.77 25.63 -5.42
C THR A 133 11.38 26.92 -4.89
N ASP A 134 10.58 27.92 -4.58
CA ASP A 134 11.06 29.21 -4.03
C ASP A 134 10.27 29.59 -2.77
N PRO A 135 10.61 29.00 -1.62
CA PRO A 135 9.90 29.27 -0.36
C PRO A 135 10.05 30.70 0.17
N MET A 136 10.88 31.51 -0.45
CA MET A 136 11.00 32.93 -0.10
C MET A 136 9.82 33.76 -0.61
N GLN A 137 8.98 33.21 -1.49
CA GLN A 137 7.78 33.86 -1.96
C GLN A 137 6.71 33.88 -0.86
N GLY A 138 6.07 35.02 -0.65
CA GLY A 138 4.90 35.12 0.21
C GLY A 138 3.70 34.42 -0.48
N PRO A 139 3.06 33.44 0.18
CA PRO A 139 1.98 32.70 -0.47
C PRO A 139 0.84 33.56 -0.98
N GLU A 140 0.34 34.49 -0.17
CA GLU A 140 -0.80 35.34 -0.56
C GLU A 140 -0.46 36.27 -1.72
N GLN A 141 0.75 36.85 -1.70
CA GLN A 141 1.21 37.74 -2.76
C GLN A 141 1.41 36.97 -4.07
N ALA A 142 1.98 35.78 -3.99
CA ALA A 142 2.16 34.89 -5.13
C ALA A 142 0.79 34.49 -5.70
N ALA A 143 -0.14 34.09 -4.83
CA ALA A 143 -1.47 33.63 -5.20
C ALA A 143 -2.29 34.71 -5.94
N ALA A 144 -2.10 35.98 -5.59
CA ALA A 144 -2.83 37.08 -6.22
C ALA A 144 -2.61 37.14 -7.74
N ARG A 145 -1.50 36.61 -8.24
CA ARG A 145 -1.18 36.56 -9.67
C ARG A 145 -1.88 35.44 -10.43
N PHE A 146 -2.54 34.53 -9.72
CA PHE A 146 -3.15 33.32 -10.28
C PHE A 146 -4.67 33.29 -10.14
N LEU A 147 -5.30 34.43 -9.91
CA LEU A 147 -6.76 34.52 -9.83
C LEU A 147 -7.39 34.22 -11.19
N ASN A 148 -8.47 33.45 -11.18
CA ASN A 148 -9.18 33.05 -12.38
C ASN A 148 -10.67 32.90 -12.04
N ALA A 149 -11.40 33.98 -12.15
CA ALA A 149 -12.82 34.06 -11.77
C ALA A 149 -13.68 33.09 -12.58
N GLU A 150 -13.38 32.88 -13.86
CA GLU A 150 -14.10 31.93 -14.73
C GLU A 150 -14.03 30.51 -14.24
N GLN A 151 -12.94 30.14 -13.56
CA GLN A 151 -12.72 28.81 -13.00
C GLN A 151 -13.02 28.76 -11.48
N GLY A 152 -13.64 29.79 -10.93
CA GLY A 152 -13.99 29.85 -9.52
C GLY A 152 -12.86 30.25 -8.58
N ILE A 153 -11.72 30.68 -9.10
CA ILE A 153 -10.58 31.14 -8.29
C ILE A 153 -10.69 32.65 -8.10
N THR A 154 -11.50 33.06 -7.12
CA THR A 154 -11.86 34.43 -6.91
C THR A 154 -10.99 35.19 -5.91
N ASP A 155 -10.25 34.46 -5.06
CA ASP A 155 -9.40 35.08 -4.06
C ASP A 155 -8.10 34.26 -3.84
N SER A 156 -7.18 34.82 -3.07
CA SER A 156 -5.89 34.16 -2.76
C SER A 156 -6.07 32.85 -2.00
N LYS A 157 -7.10 32.78 -1.14
CA LYS A 157 -7.38 31.54 -0.38
C LYS A 157 -7.77 30.41 -1.33
N ALA A 158 -8.65 30.65 -2.28
CA ALA A 158 -9.05 29.67 -3.28
C ALA A 158 -7.85 29.20 -4.11
N ALA A 159 -7.00 30.13 -4.53
CA ALA A 159 -5.78 29.82 -5.28
C ALA A 159 -4.81 28.93 -4.45
N LEU A 160 -4.58 29.29 -3.19
CA LEU A 160 -3.69 28.53 -2.30
C LEU A 160 -4.27 27.17 -1.96
N ASP A 161 -5.55 27.02 -1.75
CA ASP A 161 -6.19 25.74 -1.52
C ASP A 161 -6.05 24.83 -2.76
N GLY A 162 -6.26 25.38 -3.95
CA GLY A 162 -6.06 24.63 -5.20
C GLY A 162 -4.63 24.15 -5.37
N ALA A 163 -3.65 25.03 -5.14
CA ALA A 163 -2.25 24.68 -5.17
C ALA A 163 -1.90 23.60 -4.15
N ARG A 164 -2.53 23.65 -2.98
CA ARG A 164 -2.37 22.63 -1.92
C ARG A 164 -2.90 21.28 -2.36
N TYR A 165 -4.06 21.22 -2.99
CA TYR A 165 -4.60 19.96 -3.54
C TYR A 165 -3.67 19.36 -4.60
N ILE A 166 -3.10 20.19 -5.47
CA ILE A 166 -2.15 19.72 -6.49
C ILE A 166 -0.94 19.06 -5.83
N LEU A 167 -0.32 19.71 -4.85
CA LEU A 167 0.87 19.18 -4.18
C LEU A 167 0.53 17.95 -3.33
N MET A 168 -0.59 17.97 -2.61
CA MET A 168 -1.03 16.83 -1.80
C MET A 168 -1.19 15.58 -2.67
N GLU A 169 -1.86 15.68 -3.80
CA GLU A 169 -2.06 14.55 -4.71
C GLU A 169 -0.75 14.09 -5.32
N ARG A 170 0.12 15.02 -5.69
CA ARG A 170 1.48 14.72 -6.22
C ARG A 170 2.32 13.97 -5.19
N PHE A 171 2.35 14.45 -3.96
CA PHE A 171 3.15 13.83 -2.90
C PHE A 171 2.61 12.45 -2.51
N ALA A 172 1.29 12.29 -2.48
CA ALA A 172 0.64 11.03 -2.12
C ALA A 172 0.84 9.91 -3.16
N GLU A 173 1.39 10.22 -4.31
CA GLU A 173 1.62 9.26 -5.40
C GLU A 173 3.09 8.84 -5.55
N GLN A 174 3.97 9.28 -4.63
CA GLN A 174 5.38 8.92 -4.70
C GLN A 174 5.62 7.55 -4.10
N ALA A 175 5.99 6.58 -4.94
CA ALA A 175 6.15 5.19 -4.54
C ALA A 175 7.14 4.99 -3.40
N ASP A 176 8.28 5.69 -3.42
CA ASP A 176 9.30 5.56 -2.39
C ASP A 176 8.82 6.14 -1.04
N LEU A 177 8.01 7.20 -1.07
CA LEU A 177 7.41 7.75 0.13
C LEU A 177 6.38 6.77 0.73
N LEU A 178 5.54 6.19 -0.11
CA LEU A 178 4.55 5.20 0.32
C LEU A 178 5.23 4.00 1.00
N GLU A 179 6.32 3.53 0.42
CA GLU A 179 7.10 2.42 0.99
C GLU A 179 7.67 2.78 2.37
N LYS A 180 8.26 3.97 2.51
CA LYS A 180 8.80 4.44 3.80
C LYS A 180 7.73 4.56 4.87
N LEU A 181 6.57 5.12 4.53
CA LEU A 181 5.46 5.26 5.47
C LEU A 181 4.90 3.90 5.87
N ARG A 182 4.74 3.00 4.92
CA ARG A 182 4.25 1.64 5.17
C ARG A 182 5.17 0.89 6.12
N ASP A 183 6.47 0.91 5.85
CA ASP A 183 7.47 0.24 6.69
C ASP A 183 7.50 0.84 8.09
N TYR A 184 7.48 2.17 8.20
CA TYR A 184 7.45 2.84 9.50
C TYR A 184 6.21 2.45 10.30
N LEU A 185 5.04 2.51 9.69
CA LEU A 185 3.78 2.17 10.36
C LEU A 185 3.73 0.71 10.77
N TRP A 186 4.22 -0.19 9.91
CA TRP A 186 4.27 -1.61 10.24
C TRP A 186 5.09 -1.86 11.52
N GLN A 187 6.22 -1.21 11.64
CA GLN A 187 7.13 -1.38 12.79
C GLN A 187 6.68 -0.63 14.05
N ASN A 188 5.98 0.49 13.90
CA ASN A 188 5.77 1.42 15.02
C ASN A 188 4.30 1.70 15.35
N ALA A 189 3.36 1.38 14.49
CA ALA A 189 1.96 1.68 14.73
C ALA A 189 1.35 0.77 15.79
N THR A 190 0.45 1.34 16.57
CA THR A 190 -0.40 0.62 17.51
C THR A 190 -1.77 0.39 16.86
N LEU A 191 -2.23 -0.86 16.89
CA LEU A 191 -3.61 -1.18 16.51
C LEU A 191 -4.50 -0.88 17.72
N ARG A 192 -5.41 0.07 17.53
CA ARG A 192 -6.30 0.55 18.59
C ARG A 192 -7.72 0.13 18.32
N ALA A 193 -8.34 -0.49 19.33
CA ALA A 193 -9.77 -0.81 19.30
C ALA A 193 -10.48 -0.02 20.40
N ARG A 194 -11.60 0.57 20.05
CA ARG A 194 -12.45 1.29 21.00
C ARG A 194 -13.91 0.96 20.70
N VAL A 195 -14.73 0.88 21.78
CA VAL A 195 -16.17 0.68 21.60
C VAL A 195 -16.81 1.90 20.95
N VAL A 196 -17.75 1.65 20.05
CA VAL A 196 -18.57 2.72 19.47
C VAL A 196 -19.50 3.27 20.57
N ALA A 197 -19.60 4.58 20.66
CA ALA A 197 -20.43 5.23 21.69
C ALA A 197 -21.86 4.67 21.71
N GLY A 198 -22.33 4.26 22.88
CA GLY A 198 -23.68 3.70 23.08
C GLY A 198 -23.83 2.23 22.73
N LYS A 199 -22.76 1.53 22.35
CA LYS A 199 -22.82 0.12 21.95
C LYS A 199 -22.30 -0.86 23.00
N GLU A 200 -22.02 -0.40 24.22
CA GLU A 200 -21.41 -1.20 25.28
C GLU A 200 -22.28 -2.42 25.66
N GLN A 201 -23.60 -2.25 25.75
CA GLN A 201 -24.49 -3.35 26.10
C GLN A 201 -24.71 -4.31 24.94
N GLU A 202 -25.01 -3.77 23.77
CA GLU A 202 -25.24 -4.56 22.56
C GLU A 202 -23.99 -5.38 22.18
N GLY A 203 -22.81 -4.81 22.37
CA GLY A 203 -21.54 -5.42 22.01
C GLY A 203 -20.81 -6.09 23.18
N ALA A 204 -21.48 -6.49 24.24
CA ALA A 204 -20.85 -7.03 25.46
C ALA A 204 -19.88 -8.20 25.17
N LYS A 205 -20.11 -9.01 24.14
CA LYS A 205 -19.19 -10.09 23.75
C LYS A 205 -17.84 -9.62 23.29
N PHE A 206 -17.70 -8.32 22.92
CA PHE A 206 -16.44 -7.70 22.52
C PHE A 206 -15.81 -6.84 23.61
N LYS A 207 -16.24 -6.97 24.85
CA LYS A 207 -15.81 -6.10 25.95
C LYS A 207 -14.29 -6.05 26.15
N ASP A 208 -13.58 -7.14 25.83
CA ASP A 208 -12.13 -7.21 25.95
C ASP A 208 -11.42 -6.22 24.99
N TYR A 209 -12.12 -5.75 23.97
CA TYR A 209 -11.60 -4.84 22.96
C TYR A 209 -12.21 -3.43 23.03
N PHE A 210 -12.97 -3.13 24.08
CA PHE A 210 -13.59 -1.79 24.25
C PHE A 210 -12.55 -0.69 24.43
N GLU A 211 -11.40 -1.03 25.01
CA GLU A 211 -10.28 -0.13 25.24
C GLU A 211 -8.98 -0.94 25.14
N HIS A 212 -8.62 -1.32 23.91
CA HIS A 212 -7.53 -2.24 23.66
C HIS A 212 -6.52 -1.67 22.66
N ASP A 213 -5.25 -1.67 23.05
CA ASP A 213 -4.13 -1.24 22.21
C ASP A 213 -3.08 -2.35 22.17
N GLU A 214 -2.56 -2.65 20.97
CA GLU A 214 -1.42 -3.56 20.82
C GLU A 214 -0.59 -3.22 19.58
N PRO A 215 0.70 -3.59 19.55
CA PRO A 215 1.52 -3.35 18.37
C PRO A 215 0.93 -4.02 17.13
N LEU A 216 0.83 -3.26 16.03
CA LEU A 216 0.23 -3.73 14.78
C LEU A 216 0.85 -5.05 14.29
N HIS A 217 2.18 -5.08 14.21
CA HIS A 217 2.90 -6.21 13.62
C HIS A 217 2.96 -7.45 14.52
N LYS A 218 2.53 -7.33 15.78
CA LYS A 218 2.52 -8.42 16.76
C LYS A 218 1.12 -8.90 17.14
N ALA A 219 0.09 -8.34 16.52
CA ALA A 219 -1.29 -8.70 16.84
C ALA A 219 -1.59 -10.14 16.43
N PRO A 220 -1.95 -11.03 17.38
CA PRO A 220 -2.27 -12.41 17.07
C PRO A 220 -3.52 -12.54 16.20
N SER A 221 -3.52 -13.54 15.33
CA SER A 221 -4.60 -13.75 14.36
C SER A 221 -5.98 -13.84 14.99
N HIS A 222 -6.12 -14.56 16.10
CA HIS A 222 -7.42 -14.71 16.77
C HIS A 222 -7.97 -13.39 17.31
N ARG A 223 -7.10 -12.49 17.79
CA ARG A 223 -7.52 -11.16 18.24
C ARG A 223 -7.85 -10.25 17.06
N VAL A 224 -7.05 -10.31 15.99
CA VAL A 224 -7.33 -9.54 14.75
C VAL A 224 -8.72 -9.90 14.22
N LEU A 225 -9.02 -11.19 14.11
CA LEU A 225 -10.32 -11.64 13.60
C LEU A 225 -11.48 -11.23 14.53
N ALA A 226 -11.27 -11.28 15.84
CA ALA A 226 -12.28 -10.83 16.81
C ALA A 226 -12.55 -9.34 16.70
N MET A 227 -11.49 -8.51 16.62
CA MET A 227 -11.62 -7.06 16.47
C MET A 227 -12.31 -6.69 15.15
N LEU A 228 -11.97 -7.38 14.06
CA LEU A 228 -12.60 -7.15 12.75
C LEU A 228 -14.07 -7.53 12.77
N ARG A 229 -14.43 -8.61 13.46
CA ARG A 229 -15.82 -9.00 13.65
C ARG A 229 -16.57 -7.91 14.41
N GLY A 230 -16.00 -7.41 15.51
CA GLY A 230 -16.59 -6.30 16.27
C GLY A 230 -16.80 -5.05 15.43
N ARG A 231 -15.85 -4.72 14.58
CA ARG A 231 -15.98 -3.61 13.64
C ARG A 231 -17.12 -3.85 12.63
N ASN A 232 -17.17 -5.03 12.06
CA ASN A 232 -18.20 -5.37 11.07
C ASN A 232 -19.62 -5.37 11.67
N GLU A 233 -19.74 -5.71 12.95
CA GLU A 233 -21.03 -5.64 13.67
C GLU A 233 -21.37 -4.25 14.19
N GLY A 234 -20.53 -3.25 13.91
CA GLY A 234 -20.78 -1.87 14.32
C GLY A 234 -20.48 -1.58 15.78
N ILE A 235 -19.76 -2.46 16.49
CA ILE A 235 -19.47 -2.35 17.93
C ILE A 235 -18.14 -1.68 18.18
N LEU A 236 -17.12 -1.97 17.36
CA LEU A 236 -15.76 -1.47 17.54
C LEU A 236 -15.34 -0.53 16.43
N ASN A 237 -14.60 0.50 16.80
CA ASN A 237 -13.79 1.31 15.89
C ASN A 237 -12.35 0.82 15.97
N LEU A 238 -11.72 0.63 14.82
CA LEU A 238 -10.31 0.27 14.74
C LEU A 238 -9.54 1.41 14.10
N ALA A 239 -8.37 1.70 14.63
CA ALA A 239 -7.48 2.73 14.09
C ALA A 239 -6.02 2.32 14.26
N LEU A 240 -5.15 2.89 13.42
CA LEU A 240 -3.71 2.83 13.61
C LEU A 240 -3.24 4.14 14.21
N VAL A 241 -2.50 4.06 15.29
CA VAL A 241 -2.03 5.23 16.02
C VAL A 241 -0.51 5.21 16.13
N THR A 242 0.11 6.37 15.94
CA THR A 242 1.55 6.56 16.10
C THR A 242 1.82 7.76 16.98
N GLY A 243 2.77 7.64 17.90
CA GLY A 243 3.16 8.71 18.80
C GLY A 243 2.11 9.02 19.86
N ASP A 244 2.31 10.12 20.57
CA ASP A 244 1.36 10.62 21.57
C ASP A 244 0.29 11.47 20.89
N ASP A 245 -0.93 11.45 21.42
CA ASP A 245 -2.08 12.17 20.85
C ASP A 245 -1.87 13.71 20.78
N GLU A 246 -0.89 14.23 21.51
CA GLU A 246 -0.60 15.67 21.59
C GLU A 246 0.52 16.15 20.67
N SER A 247 1.26 15.25 20.03
CA SER A 247 2.38 15.61 19.17
C SER A 247 2.02 15.54 17.68
N ALA A 248 2.73 16.30 16.84
CA ALA A 248 2.64 16.16 15.40
C ALA A 248 2.98 14.72 15.03
N SER A 249 2.22 14.13 14.08
CA SER A 249 2.45 12.77 13.65
C SER A 249 3.88 12.57 13.15
N PRO A 250 4.60 11.54 13.61
CA PRO A 250 5.91 11.19 13.04
C PRO A 250 5.86 11.02 11.53
N CYS A 251 4.73 10.63 10.98
CA CYS A 251 4.54 10.47 9.53
C CYS A 251 4.64 11.79 8.78
N GLU A 252 4.19 12.89 9.36
CA GLU A 252 4.37 14.22 8.75
C GLU A 252 5.86 14.56 8.65
N GLY A 253 6.65 14.21 9.66
CA GLY A 253 8.10 14.37 9.64
C GLY A 253 8.77 13.55 8.54
N ILE A 254 8.32 12.31 8.35
CA ILE A 254 8.82 11.43 7.29
C ILE A 254 8.51 12.03 5.91
N ILE A 255 7.30 12.55 5.72
CA ILE A 255 6.88 13.19 4.47
C ILE A 255 7.76 14.41 4.18
N ALA A 256 7.90 15.32 5.15
CA ALA A 256 8.71 16.52 5.00
C ALA A 256 10.17 16.18 4.67
N HIS A 257 10.74 15.21 5.38
CA HIS A 257 12.12 14.77 5.15
C HIS A 257 12.30 14.15 3.75
N HIS A 258 11.38 13.30 3.34
CA HIS A 258 11.42 12.67 2.01
C HIS A 258 11.38 13.71 0.89
N LEU A 259 10.55 14.73 1.05
CA LEU A 259 10.41 15.81 0.08
C LEU A 259 11.51 16.84 0.19
N ARG A 260 12.47 16.67 1.10
CA ARG A 260 13.57 17.61 1.37
C ARG A 260 13.06 19.01 1.69
N LEU A 261 11.92 19.09 2.36
CA LEU A 261 11.39 20.34 2.84
C LEU A 261 12.09 20.70 4.15
N ASN A 262 13.09 21.58 4.06
CA ASN A 262 13.79 22.08 5.22
C ASN A 262 13.00 23.26 5.77
N LEU A 263 11.94 22.97 6.54
CA LEU A 263 11.04 23.98 7.05
C LEU A 263 11.73 24.85 8.10
N GLN A 264 12.12 26.02 7.66
CA GLN A 264 12.66 27.10 8.48
C GLN A 264 11.61 28.22 8.48
N ASN A 265 11.84 29.36 9.07
CA ASN A 265 10.84 30.41 9.12
C ASN A 265 10.82 31.27 7.83
N ARG A 266 10.82 30.65 6.66
CA ARG A 266 10.69 31.34 5.36
C ARG A 266 9.21 31.63 5.09
N PRO A 267 8.89 32.62 4.26
CA PRO A 267 7.51 33.03 4.01
C PRO A 267 6.54 31.92 3.61
N ALA A 268 6.95 30.96 2.77
CA ALA A 268 6.08 29.89 2.33
C ALA A 268 6.07 28.66 3.26
N ASP A 269 6.96 28.58 4.26
CA ASP A 269 7.14 27.37 5.04
C ASP A 269 5.91 26.97 5.86
N LYS A 270 5.18 27.92 6.41
CA LYS A 270 3.95 27.63 7.14
C LYS A 270 2.90 26.99 6.21
N TRP A 271 2.77 27.52 5.01
CA TRP A 271 1.86 26.97 4.00
C TRP A 271 2.31 25.57 3.56
N LEU A 272 3.61 25.38 3.32
CA LEU A 272 4.17 24.06 2.97
C LEU A 272 3.97 23.05 4.09
N GLN A 273 4.11 23.46 5.36
CA GLN A 273 3.80 22.61 6.49
C GLN A 273 2.32 22.18 6.46
N GLY A 274 1.42 23.08 6.09
CA GLY A 274 0.02 22.78 5.88
C GLY A 274 -0.21 21.76 4.76
N VAL A 275 0.59 21.82 3.69
CA VAL A 275 0.54 20.82 2.60
C VAL A 275 0.96 19.45 3.11
N VAL A 276 2.05 19.37 3.87
CA VAL A 276 2.51 18.11 4.48
C VAL A 276 1.43 17.54 5.40
N SER A 277 0.85 18.38 6.24
CA SER A 277 -0.23 17.97 7.16
C SER A 277 -1.46 17.44 6.41
N TRP A 278 -1.88 18.10 5.35
CA TRP A 278 -2.99 17.63 4.50
C TRP A 278 -2.67 16.31 3.81
N THR A 279 -1.46 16.18 3.29
CA THR A 279 -1.01 14.95 2.64
C THR A 279 -1.15 13.76 3.59
N TRP A 280 -0.76 13.94 4.84
CA TRP A 280 -0.89 12.89 5.84
C TRP A 280 -2.35 12.73 6.33
N LYS A 281 -2.93 13.79 6.89
CA LYS A 281 -4.24 13.70 7.57
C LYS A 281 -5.41 13.42 6.65
N ILE A 282 -5.40 14.00 5.46
CA ILE A 282 -6.53 13.89 4.53
C ILE A 282 -6.36 12.70 3.57
N LYS A 283 -5.14 12.46 3.12
CA LYS A 283 -4.90 11.50 2.04
C LYS A 283 -4.28 10.18 2.52
N LEU A 284 -3.09 10.23 3.10
CA LEU A 284 -2.29 9.03 3.32
C LEU A 284 -2.63 8.26 4.59
N SER A 285 -3.08 8.93 5.66
CA SER A 285 -3.39 8.22 6.90
C SER A 285 -4.47 7.16 6.71
N LEU A 286 -5.55 7.50 6.04
CA LEU A 286 -6.65 6.57 5.77
C LEU A 286 -6.21 5.47 4.78
N GLN A 287 -5.48 5.84 3.74
CA GLN A 287 -4.98 4.88 2.75
C GLN A 287 -4.09 3.83 3.40
N MET A 288 -3.14 4.24 4.24
CA MET A 288 -2.23 3.35 4.95
C MET A 288 -2.96 2.49 5.98
N GLU A 289 -3.90 3.06 6.71
CA GLU A 289 -4.71 2.33 7.68
C GLU A 289 -5.50 1.21 6.99
N THR A 290 -6.18 1.52 5.92
CA THR A 290 -6.96 0.54 5.14
C THR A 290 -6.06 -0.58 4.61
N GLU A 291 -4.91 -0.22 4.06
CA GLU A 291 -3.95 -1.18 3.49
C GLU A 291 -3.37 -2.11 4.57
N LEU A 292 -2.93 -1.55 5.69
CA LEU A 292 -2.27 -2.32 6.74
C LEU A 292 -3.24 -3.18 7.55
N ILE A 293 -4.44 -2.69 7.82
CA ILE A 293 -5.51 -3.51 8.42
C ILE A 293 -5.89 -4.64 7.46
N GLY A 294 -5.96 -4.37 6.16
CA GLY A 294 -6.15 -5.41 5.15
C GLY A 294 -5.06 -6.48 5.18
N ARG A 295 -3.81 -6.07 5.36
CA ARG A 295 -2.67 -6.99 5.46
C ARG A 295 -2.77 -7.92 6.67
N ILE A 296 -3.09 -7.39 7.85
CA ILE A 296 -3.24 -8.24 9.03
C ILE A 296 -4.48 -9.12 8.95
N ARG A 297 -5.54 -8.65 8.30
CA ARG A 297 -6.75 -9.46 8.06
C ARG A 297 -6.43 -10.66 7.19
N GLU A 298 -5.76 -10.47 6.06
CA GLU A 298 -5.38 -11.55 5.16
C GLU A 298 -4.49 -12.57 5.84
N SER A 299 -3.49 -12.10 6.59
CA SER A 299 -2.60 -12.96 7.37
C SER A 299 -3.36 -13.77 8.42
N ALA A 300 -4.31 -13.14 9.11
CA ALA A 300 -5.12 -13.81 10.14
C ALA A 300 -6.06 -14.85 9.54
N GLU A 301 -6.68 -14.56 8.40
CA GLU A 301 -7.57 -15.48 7.70
C GLU A 301 -6.78 -16.70 7.17
N ASP A 302 -5.60 -16.48 6.61
CA ASP A 302 -4.72 -17.55 6.13
C ASP A 302 -4.30 -18.47 7.27
N GLU A 303 -3.92 -17.91 8.41
CA GLU A 303 -3.57 -18.69 9.58
C GLU A 303 -4.75 -19.51 10.10
N ALA A 304 -5.95 -18.94 10.14
CA ALA A 304 -7.16 -19.64 10.55
C ALA A 304 -7.47 -20.83 9.63
N ILE A 305 -7.30 -20.67 8.33
CA ILE A 305 -7.48 -21.74 7.34
C ILE A 305 -6.47 -22.88 7.59
N LYS A 306 -5.20 -22.54 7.84
CA LYS A 306 -4.16 -23.53 8.12
C LYS A 306 -4.46 -24.34 9.38
N VAL A 307 -4.88 -23.67 10.44
CA VAL A 307 -5.24 -24.33 11.71
C VAL A 307 -6.43 -25.27 11.50
N PHE A 308 -7.45 -24.82 10.78
CA PHE A 308 -8.63 -25.65 10.46
C PHE A 308 -8.23 -26.89 9.65
N ALA A 309 -7.37 -26.73 8.65
CA ALA A 309 -6.89 -27.84 7.82
C ALA A 309 -6.10 -28.87 8.64
N MET A 310 -5.25 -28.43 9.57
CA MET A 310 -4.51 -29.30 10.48
C MET A 310 -5.45 -30.09 11.40
N ASN A 311 -6.46 -29.44 11.97
CA ASN A 311 -7.43 -30.08 12.83
C ASN A 311 -8.25 -31.14 12.09
N LEU A 312 -8.64 -30.89 10.84
CA LEU A 312 -9.31 -31.88 10.00
C LEU A 312 -8.42 -33.10 9.73
N LYS A 313 -7.15 -32.88 9.46
CA LYS A 313 -6.18 -33.95 9.21
C LYS A 313 -6.00 -34.84 10.43
N ASP A 314 -6.00 -34.27 11.63
CA ASP A 314 -5.87 -35.01 12.87
C ASP A 314 -7.13 -35.85 13.23
N LEU A 315 -8.27 -35.48 12.67
CA LEU A 315 -9.54 -36.21 12.86
C LEU A 315 -9.72 -37.38 11.90
N LEU A 316 -8.99 -37.45 10.81
CA LEU A 316 -9.02 -38.51 9.82
C LEU A 316 -7.94 -39.55 10.04
#